data_e34d26fd789d7d339222e0eba2117618
#
_entry.id   e34d26fd789d7d339222e0eba2117618
#
_cell.length_a   1.000
_cell.length_b   1.000
_cell.length_c   1.000
_cell.angle_alpha   90.00
_cell.angle_beta   90.00
_cell.angle_gamma   90.00
#
_symmetry.space_group_name_H-M   'P 1'
#
loop_
_entity.id
_entity.type
_entity.pdbx_description
1 polymer ?
#
loop_
_entity_poly.entity_id
_entity_poly.type
_entity_poly.pdbx_seq_one_letter_code
_entity_poly.pdbx_strand_id
1 'polypeptide(L)'
;MEGNRVYLAACPDYGQAEAKLREAVAALGGMERFVRPGERILLKANLLRAAPPESAICTHPAVAAAAAKLVAAGGTAVITDSPGGALHKEAVLRGLYEKTGMAQAAAASGAELCYDASTRTVSLPAGRVLKQAEVIAPVAEADGVFDLPKLKTHVLMSMTGAVKNLFGVLPGLSKVGYH
;
A
#
# COMPACT_ATOMS: atom_id res chain seq x y z
N MET A 1 -26.72 0.87 11.68
CA MET A 1 -25.36 1.09 11.12
C MET A 1 -24.36 0.87 12.25
N GLU A 2 -23.55 -0.18 12.18
CA GLU A 2 -22.42 -0.30 13.09
C GLU A 2 -21.51 0.92 12.83
N GLY A 3 -21.22 1.69 13.87
CA GLY A 3 -20.39 2.90 13.77
C GLY A 3 -19.00 2.58 13.22
N ASN A 4 -18.36 3.55 12.60
CA ASN A 4 -16.97 3.43 12.14
C ASN A 4 -16.07 3.14 13.34
N ARG A 5 -15.50 1.94 13.39
CA ARG A 5 -14.54 1.56 14.43
C ARG A 5 -13.12 1.83 13.95
N VAL A 6 -12.30 2.40 14.83
CA VAL A 6 -10.87 2.58 14.64
C VAL A 6 -10.16 1.86 15.77
N TYR A 7 -9.14 1.09 15.43
CA TYR A 7 -8.28 0.42 16.40
C TYR A 7 -6.93 1.13 16.47
N LEU A 8 -6.47 1.44 17.67
CA LEU A 8 -5.17 2.04 17.93
C LEU A 8 -4.35 1.09 18.82
N ALA A 9 -3.13 0.79 18.41
CA ALA A 9 -2.20 -0.03 19.17
C ALA A 9 -0.85 0.68 19.28
N ALA A 10 -0.28 0.66 20.48
CA ALA A 10 1.11 1.02 20.67
C ALA A 10 2.01 -0.08 20.09
N CYS A 11 2.97 0.31 19.25
CA CYS A 11 3.96 -0.57 18.65
C CYS A 11 5.33 0.08 18.75
N PRO A 12 6.02 -0.09 19.87
CA PRO A 12 7.28 0.63 20.17
C PRO A 12 8.44 0.22 19.26
N ASP A 13 8.38 -0.99 18.70
CA ASP A 13 9.34 -1.45 17.70
C ASP A 13 8.68 -2.30 16.62
N TYR A 14 9.29 -2.35 15.45
CA TYR A 14 8.75 -3.06 14.29
C TYR A 14 8.81 -4.60 14.42
N GLY A 15 9.55 -5.16 15.36
CA GLY A 15 9.51 -6.59 15.66
C GLY A 15 8.14 -7.05 16.17
N GLN A 16 7.35 -6.13 16.73
CA GLN A 16 6.00 -6.38 17.22
C GLN A 16 4.91 -6.15 16.15
N ALA A 17 5.27 -5.69 14.95
CA ALA A 17 4.30 -5.26 13.92
C ALA A 17 3.31 -6.38 13.57
N GLU A 18 3.74 -7.62 13.43
CA GLU A 18 2.87 -8.75 13.11
C GLU A 18 1.85 -9.02 14.22
N ALA A 19 2.30 -9.06 15.46
CA ALA A 19 1.41 -9.29 16.61
C ALA A 19 0.36 -8.18 16.75
N LYS A 20 0.80 -6.92 16.61
CA LYS A 20 -0.08 -5.76 16.71
C LYS A 20 -1.07 -5.64 15.55
N LEU A 21 -0.65 -5.98 14.35
CA LEU A 21 -1.56 -5.99 13.20
C LEU A 21 -2.58 -7.12 13.30
N ARG A 22 -2.18 -8.29 13.76
CA ARG A 22 -3.08 -9.42 14.03
C ARG A 22 -4.13 -9.07 15.10
N GLU A 23 -3.70 -8.43 16.20
CA GLU A 23 -4.58 -7.94 17.25
C GLU A 23 -5.61 -6.91 16.69
N ALA A 24 -5.14 -5.96 15.88
CA ALA A 24 -6.00 -4.95 15.27
C ALA A 24 -7.04 -5.56 14.33
N VAL A 25 -6.63 -6.48 13.47
CA VAL A 25 -7.52 -7.16 12.54
C VAL A 25 -8.55 -8.02 13.27
N ALA A 26 -8.13 -8.75 14.32
CA ALA A 26 -9.05 -9.54 15.15
C ALA A 26 -10.10 -8.65 15.83
N ALA A 27 -9.70 -7.49 16.38
CA ALA A 27 -10.61 -6.52 16.99
C ALA A 27 -11.60 -5.91 15.98
N LEU A 28 -11.26 -5.90 14.69
CA LEU A 28 -12.12 -5.41 13.60
C LEU A 28 -13.00 -6.52 13.00
N GLY A 29 -12.92 -7.74 13.49
CA GLY A 29 -13.78 -8.86 13.12
C GLY A 29 -13.12 -9.95 12.30
N GLY A 30 -11.77 -10.02 12.30
CA GLY A 30 -10.99 -11.05 11.60
C GLY A 30 -10.67 -10.72 10.14
N MET A 31 -9.68 -11.43 9.58
CA MET A 31 -9.24 -11.20 8.20
C MET A 31 -10.28 -11.66 7.17
N GLU A 32 -11.04 -12.68 7.49
CA GLU A 32 -12.13 -13.24 6.68
C GLU A 32 -13.25 -12.23 6.36
N ARG A 33 -13.32 -11.14 7.12
CA ARG A 33 -14.20 -10.02 6.84
C ARG A 33 -13.72 -9.18 5.66
N PHE A 34 -12.42 -9.19 5.39
CA PHE A 34 -11.75 -8.31 4.44
C PHE A 34 -11.20 -9.04 3.22
N VAL A 35 -10.93 -10.33 3.35
CA VAL A 35 -10.32 -11.15 2.29
C VAL A 35 -11.09 -12.44 2.14
N ARG A 36 -11.54 -12.72 0.93
CA ARG A 36 -12.19 -13.98 0.55
C ARG A 36 -11.19 -14.97 -0.02
N PRO A 37 -11.49 -16.28 0.03
CA PRO A 37 -10.62 -17.29 -0.57
C PRO A 37 -10.32 -17.02 -2.04
N GLY A 38 -9.03 -17.00 -2.37
CA GLY A 38 -8.53 -16.81 -3.74
C GLY A 38 -8.42 -15.37 -4.22
N GLU A 39 -8.87 -14.38 -3.43
CA GLU A 39 -8.73 -12.97 -3.80
C GLU A 39 -7.27 -12.53 -3.86
N ARG A 40 -7.01 -11.62 -4.80
CA ARG A 40 -5.73 -10.96 -5.00
C ARG A 40 -5.77 -9.56 -4.36
N ILE A 41 -5.09 -9.41 -3.23
CA ILE A 41 -5.11 -8.20 -2.41
C ILE A 41 -3.84 -7.39 -2.62
N LEU A 42 -4.01 -6.18 -3.09
CA LEU A 42 -2.93 -5.24 -3.27
C LEU A 42 -2.55 -4.58 -1.94
N LEU A 43 -1.33 -4.78 -1.49
CA LEU A 43 -0.75 -4.06 -0.37
C LEU A 43 -0.12 -2.77 -0.89
N LYS A 44 -0.88 -1.68 -0.83
CA LYS A 44 -0.45 -0.36 -1.27
C LYS A 44 0.47 0.26 -0.23
N ALA A 45 1.77 0.10 -0.39
CA ALA A 45 2.76 0.73 0.46
C ALA A 45 2.87 2.25 0.21
N ASN A 46 3.62 2.96 1.04
CA ASN A 46 4.09 4.32 0.79
C ASN A 46 5.59 4.26 0.51
N LEU A 47 5.98 4.27 -0.76
CA LEU A 47 7.38 4.19 -1.18
C LEU A 47 7.78 5.48 -1.90
N LEU A 48 8.13 6.49 -1.14
CA LEU A 48 8.43 7.81 -1.68
C LEU A 48 9.63 7.80 -2.64
N ARG A 49 10.70 7.10 -2.25
CA ARG A 49 11.95 6.94 -3.00
C ARG A 49 12.74 5.75 -2.48
N ALA A 50 13.74 5.32 -3.22
CA ALA A 50 14.67 4.29 -2.77
C ALA A 50 15.49 4.79 -1.56
N ALA A 51 15.10 4.35 -0.37
CA ALA A 51 15.72 4.72 0.90
C ALA A 51 15.63 3.53 1.87
N PRO A 52 16.62 3.36 2.76
CA PRO A 52 16.59 2.26 3.70
C PRO A 52 15.50 2.45 4.77
N PRO A 53 15.01 1.36 5.39
CA PRO A 53 13.92 1.42 6.37
C PRO A 53 14.15 2.40 7.52
N GLU A 54 15.38 2.54 7.98
CA GLU A 54 15.79 3.40 9.10
C GLU A 54 15.56 4.90 8.80
N SER A 55 15.45 5.27 7.54
CA SER A 55 15.14 6.64 7.14
C SER A 55 13.72 7.06 7.52
N ALA A 56 12.85 6.11 7.83
CA ALA A 56 11.45 6.29 8.25
C ALA A 56 10.56 7.07 7.27
N ILE A 57 10.96 7.21 6.00
CA ILE A 57 10.18 7.94 4.97
C ILE A 57 9.24 7.07 4.16
N CYS A 58 9.43 5.74 4.20
CA CYS A 58 8.60 4.74 3.53
C CYS A 58 7.84 3.89 4.56
N THR A 59 6.84 3.15 4.10
CA THR A 59 6.26 2.06 4.89
C THR A 59 7.36 1.11 5.31
N HIS A 60 7.41 0.74 6.59
CA HIS A 60 8.43 -0.17 7.07
C HIS A 60 8.18 -1.60 6.56
N PRO A 61 9.20 -2.34 6.09
CA PRO A 61 9.04 -3.68 5.52
C PRO A 61 8.39 -4.70 6.48
N ALA A 62 8.62 -4.58 7.79
CA ALA A 62 7.95 -5.42 8.79
C ALA A 62 6.42 -5.26 8.78
N VAL A 63 5.92 -4.05 8.52
CA VAL A 63 4.47 -3.81 8.40
C VAL A 63 3.92 -4.45 7.14
N ALA A 64 4.63 -4.33 6.01
CA ALA A 64 4.25 -4.96 4.75
C ALA A 64 4.27 -6.49 4.86
N ALA A 65 5.30 -7.07 5.47
CA ALA A 65 5.39 -8.51 5.71
C ALA A 65 4.25 -9.01 6.64
N ALA A 66 3.96 -8.26 7.70
CA ALA A 66 2.88 -8.60 8.63
C ALA A 66 1.50 -8.59 7.93
N ALA A 67 1.22 -7.56 7.13
CA ALA A 67 -0.01 -7.48 6.35
C ALA A 67 -0.10 -8.63 5.33
N ALA A 68 1.00 -8.93 4.64
CA ALA A 68 1.06 -10.01 3.67
C ALA A 68 0.74 -11.37 4.29
N LYS A 69 1.33 -11.70 5.45
CA LYS A 69 1.03 -12.94 6.17
C LYS A 69 -0.43 -13.06 6.61
N LEU A 70 -1.07 -11.94 6.95
CA LEU A 70 -2.49 -11.95 7.29
C LEU A 70 -3.36 -12.21 6.06
N VAL A 71 -3.04 -11.59 4.93
CA VAL A 71 -3.74 -11.82 3.65
C VAL A 71 -3.54 -13.26 3.16
N ALA A 72 -2.33 -13.82 3.30
CA ALA A 72 -2.00 -15.18 2.87
C ALA A 72 -2.83 -16.28 3.55
N ALA A 73 -3.53 -15.97 4.65
CA ALA A 73 -4.47 -16.90 5.28
C ALA A 73 -5.72 -17.17 4.42
N GLY A 74 -6.04 -16.34 3.44
CA GLY A 74 -7.21 -16.51 2.57
C GLY A 74 -7.02 -16.10 1.12
N GLY A 75 -6.02 -15.27 0.80
CA GLY A 75 -5.78 -14.72 -0.53
C GLY A 75 -4.32 -14.61 -0.90
N THR A 76 -4.03 -13.95 -2.01
CA THR A 76 -2.67 -13.64 -2.47
C THR A 76 -2.35 -12.17 -2.18
N ALA A 77 -1.29 -11.92 -1.44
CA ALA A 77 -0.80 -10.58 -1.17
C ALA A 77 0.16 -10.10 -2.27
N VAL A 78 -0.06 -8.89 -2.78
CA VAL A 78 0.79 -8.27 -3.81
C VAL A 78 1.24 -6.90 -3.33
N ILE A 79 2.53 -6.72 -3.11
CA ILE A 79 3.09 -5.42 -2.69
C ILE A 79 3.33 -4.53 -3.91
N THR A 80 2.83 -3.31 -3.84
CA THR A 80 3.05 -2.30 -4.88
C THR A 80 3.05 -0.87 -4.36
N ASP A 81 3.60 0.02 -5.15
CA ASP A 81 3.41 1.47 -5.09
C ASP A 81 3.73 2.09 -6.46
N SER A 82 3.23 3.31 -6.68
CA SER A 82 3.71 4.19 -7.73
C SER A 82 4.43 5.36 -7.07
N PRO A 83 5.78 5.33 -6.99
CA PRO A 83 6.55 6.40 -6.38
C PRO A 83 6.37 7.72 -7.15
N GLY A 84 6.58 8.84 -6.46
CA GLY A 84 6.63 10.16 -7.10
C GLY A 84 7.83 10.28 -8.02
N GLY A 85 7.71 11.05 -9.11
CA GLY A 85 8.80 11.32 -10.06
C GLY A 85 8.50 10.82 -11.48
N ALA A 86 9.42 11.10 -12.40
CA ALA A 86 9.20 10.98 -13.84
C ALA A 86 9.06 9.56 -14.37
N LEU A 87 9.46 8.53 -13.61
CA LEU A 87 9.66 7.20 -14.16
C LEU A 87 8.95 6.13 -13.32
N HIS A 88 7.70 5.86 -13.65
CA HIS A 88 7.05 4.62 -13.24
C HIS A 88 7.48 3.52 -14.24
N LYS A 89 8.57 2.80 -13.92
CA LYS A 89 9.17 1.76 -14.77
C LYS A 89 9.64 0.59 -13.92
N GLU A 90 9.62 -0.62 -14.49
CA GLU A 90 10.06 -1.83 -13.81
C GLU A 90 11.43 -1.72 -13.14
N ALA A 91 12.44 -1.21 -13.86
CA ALA A 91 13.80 -1.07 -13.32
C ALA A 91 13.85 -0.15 -12.06
N VAL A 92 13.02 0.89 -12.04
CA VAL A 92 12.89 1.78 -10.88
C VAL A 92 12.23 1.06 -9.71
N LEU A 93 11.19 0.27 -9.98
CA LEU A 93 10.50 -0.52 -8.95
C LEU A 93 11.43 -1.58 -8.33
N ARG A 94 12.28 -2.25 -9.14
CA ARG A 94 13.27 -3.20 -8.63
C ARG A 94 14.21 -2.56 -7.62
N GLY A 95 14.88 -1.49 -7.97
CA GLY A 95 15.78 -0.76 -7.06
C GLY A 95 15.07 -0.17 -5.84
N LEU A 96 13.81 0.25 -6.03
CA LEU A 96 12.96 0.73 -4.94
C LEU A 96 12.69 -0.38 -3.92
N TYR A 97 12.22 -1.54 -4.36
CA TYR A 97 11.88 -2.67 -3.49
C TYR A 97 13.10 -3.24 -2.76
N GLU A 98 14.24 -3.33 -3.43
CA GLU A 98 15.50 -3.73 -2.81
C GLU A 98 15.91 -2.76 -1.71
N LYS A 99 15.97 -1.46 -2.04
CA LYS A 99 16.49 -0.45 -1.11
C LYS A 99 15.57 -0.19 0.09
N THR A 100 14.26 -0.34 -0.09
CA THR A 100 13.27 -0.13 0.99
C THR A 100 13.02 -1.39 1.84
N GLY A 101 13.65 -2.53 1.52
CA GLY A 101 13.44 -3.80 2.20
C GLY A 101 12.15 -4.53 1.82
N MET A 102 11.41 -4.06 0.80
CA MET A 102 10.18 -4.73 0.37
C MET A 102 10.45 -6.08 -0.30
N ALA A 103 11.61 -6.24 -0.96
CA ALA A 103 12.01 -7.52 -1.53
C ALA A 103 12.19 -8.59 -0.44
N GLN A 104 12.84 -8.24 0.65
CA GLN A 104 13.02 -9.12 1.80
C GLN A 104 11.68 -9.40 2.52
N ALA A 105 10.82 -8.37 2.64
CA ALA A 105 9.48 -8.52 3.22
C ALA A 105 8.62 -9.50 2.40
N ALA A 106 8.63 -9.39 1.08
CA ALA A 106 7.92 -10.29 0.19
C ALA A 106 8.43 -11.73 0.31
N ALA A 107 9.75 -11.93 0.25
CA ALA A 107 10.37 -13.24 0.40
C ALA A 107 10.03 -13.90 1.76
N ALA A 108 10.02 -13.13 2.85
CA ALA A 108 9.73 -13.63 4.19
C ALA A 108 8.25 -13.90 4.47
N SER A 109 7.35 -13.35 3.68
CA SER A 109 5.89 -13.45 3.88
C SER A 109 5.15 -14.25 2.81
N GLY A 110 5.83 -14.63 1.72
CA GLY A 110 5.22 -15.26 0.56
C GLY A 110 4.41 -14.30 -0.33
N ALA A 111 4.55 -12.98 -0.12
CA ALA A 111 3.90 -12.00 -0.97
C ALA A 111 4.59 -11.90 -2.34
N GLU A 112 3.83 -11.51 -3.34
CA GLU A 112 4.35 -11.15 -4.65
C GLU A 112 4.79 -9.68 -4.67
N LEU A 113 5.82 -9.37 -5.47
CA LEU A 113 6.18 -8.00 -5.81
C LEU A 113 5.61 -7.65 -7.18
N CYS A 114 4.85 -6.58 -7.27
CA CYS A 114 4.35 -6.12 -8.56
C CYS A 114 5.37 -5.21 -9.25
N TYR A 115 5.78 -5.60 -10.43
CA TYR A 115 6.66 -4.80 -11.29
C TYR A 115 5.93 -4.20 -12.50
N ASP A 116 4.63 -4.43 -12.60
CA ASP A 116 3.82 -3.88 -13.70
C ASP A 116 3.72 -2.35 -13.56
N ALA A 117 4.26 -1.68 -14.55
CA ALA A 117 4.25 -0.23 -14.68
C ALA A 117 3.19 0.28 -15.67
N SER A 118 2.32 -0.59 -16.16
CA SER A 118 1.22 -0.22 -17.05
C SER A 118 0.12 0.53 -16.31
N THR A 119 -0.76 1.19 -17.07
CA THR A 119 -1.85 1.99 -16.53
C THR A 119 -3.20 1.57 -17.09
N ARG A 120 -4.27 1.93 -16.38
CA ARG A 120 -5.65 1.76 -16.80
C ARG A 120 -6.43 3.04 -16.52
N THR A 121 -7.32 3.41 -17.43
CA THR A 121 -8.32 4.44 -17.17
C THR A 121 -9.51 3.81 -16.47
N VAL A 122 -9.85 4.30 -15.30
CA VAL A 122 -11.02 3.88 -14.53
C VAL A 122 -12.10 4.94 -14.59
N SER A 123 -13.35 4.51 -14.76
CA SER A 123 -14.54 5.38 -14.74
C SER A 123 -14.97 5.61 -13.28
N LEU A 124 -15.25 6.87 -12.95
CA LEU A 124 -15.69 7.32 -11.63
C LEU A 124 -17.02 8.08 -11.76
N PRO A 125 -18.11 7.45 -12.18
CA PRO A 125 -19.37 8.14 -12.47
C PRO A 125 -19.93 8.90 -11.27
N ALA A 126 -19.75 8.37 -10.06
CA ALA A 126 -20.14 9.02 -8.81
C ALA A 126 -19.12 10.07 -8.31
N GLY A 127 -17.96 10.22 -8.94
CA GLY A 127 -16.96 11.20 -8.55
C GLY A 127 -17.48 12.62 -8.64
N ARG A 128 -17.26 13.45 -7.61
CA ARG A 128 -17.71 14.85 -7.62
C ARG A 128 -16.84 15.75 -8.49
N VAL A 129 -15.53 15.52 -8.49
CA VAL A 129 -14.53 16.31 -9.21
C VAL A 129 -14.03 15.54 -10.44
N LEU A 130 -13.54 14.31 -10.24
CA LEU A 130 -13.04 13.48 -11.32
C LEU A 130 -14.12 12.49 -11.79
N LYS A 131 -14.34 12.41 -13.09
CA LYS A 131 -15.25 11.43 -13.73
C LYS A 131 -14.49 10.22 -14.26
N GLN A 132 -13.19 10.34 -14.42
CA GLN A 132 -12.27 9.28 -14.77
C GLN A 132 -10.89 9.59 -14.20
N ALA A 133 -10.10 8.57 -13.98
CA ALA A 133 -8.70 8.69 -13.55
C ALA A 133 -7.84 7.62 -14.22
N GLU A 134 -6.60 7.97 -14.55
CA GLU A 134 -5.60 7.01 -14.91
C GLU A 134 -4.95 6.48 -13.63
N VAL A 135 -4.95 5.16 -13.45
CA VAL A 135 -4.34 4.50 -12.30
C VAL A 135 -3.34 3.44 -12.75
N ILE A 136 -2.43 3.04 -11.88
CA ILE A 136 -1.58 1.87 -12.17
C ILE A 136 -2.44 0.62 -12.33
N ALA A 137 -2.17 -0.18 -13.35
CA ALA A 137 -2.99 -1.35 -13.70
C ALA A 137 -3.22 -2.31 -12.53
N PRO A 138 -2.23 -2.62 -11.68
CA PRO A 138 -2.43 -3.51 -10.54
C PRO A 138 -3.56 -3.09 -9.58
N VAL A 139 -3.83 -1.79 -9.46
CA VAL A 139 -4.95 -1.28 -8.63
C VAL A 139 -6.30 -1.57 -9.25
N ALA A 140 -6.39 -1.45 -10.58
CA ALA A 140 -7.63 -1.71 -11.30
C ALA A 140 -7.95 -3.22 -11.45
N GLU A 141 -6.95 -4.06 -11.27
CA GLU A 141 -7.01 -5.51 -11.49
C GLU A 141 -7.08 -6.32 -10.17
N ALA A 142 -6.87 -5.67 -9.02
CA ALA A 142 -6.95 -6.32 -7.71
C ALA A 142 -8.41 -6.44 -7.23
N ASP A 143 -8.70 -7.49 -6.47
CA ASP A 143 -9.99 -7.69 -5.80
C ASP A 143 -10.17 -6.78 -4.59
N GLY A 144 -9.07 -6.36 -3.97
CA GLY A 144 -9.06 -5.43 -2.84
C GLY A 144 -7.73 -4.72 -2.67
N VAL A 145 -7.77 -3.61 -1.94
CA VAL A 145 -6.57 -2.82 -1.63
C VAL A 145 -6.46 -2.62 -0.12
N PHE A 146 -5.33 -3.02 0.46
CA PHE A 146 -4.94 -2.66 1.82
C PHE A 146 -3.94 -1.51 1.75
N ASP A 147 -4.36 -0.36 2.24
CA ASP A 147 -3.51 0.82 2.27
C ASP A 147 -2.58 0.78 3.49
N LEU A 148 -1.27 0.78 3.25
CA LEU A 148 -0.22 0.75 4.28
C LEU A 148 0.53 2.09 4.33
N PRO A 149 -0.11 3.16 4.81
CA PRO A 149 0.46 4.48 4.79
C PRO A 149 1.62 4.63 5.77
N LYS A 150 2.48 5.61 5.52
CA LYS A 150 3.45 6.15 6.48
C LYS A 150 2.99 7.53 6.94
N LEU A 151 2.68 7.66 8.22
CA LEU A 151 2.38 8.97 8.80
C LEU A 151 3.66 9.79 8.87
N LYS A 152 3.68 10.91 8.15
CA LYS A 152 4.85 11.82 8.06
C LYS A 152 4.44 13.20 7.56
N THR A 153 5.35 14.17 7.65
CA THR A 153 5.18 15.48 7.02
C THR A 153 5.16 15.39 5.49
N HIS A 154 4.53 16.37 4.85
CA HIS A 154 4.49 16.51 3.40
C HIS A 154 4.68 17.97 3.00
N VAL A 155 5.54 18.24 2.02
CA VAL A 155 5.92 19.61 1.60
C VAL A 155 4.71 20.41 1.14
N LEU A 156 3.82 19.82 0.31
CA LEU A 156 2.66 20.53 -0.25
C LEU A 156 1.39 20.38 0.60
N MET A 157 1.21 19.22 1.25
CA MET A 157 -0.06 18.85 1.91
C MET A 157 0.07 18.83 3.43
N SER A 158 1.13 19.36 3.98
CA SER A 158 1.50 19.36 5.41
C SER A 158 1.70 17.97 6.00
N MET A 159 0.84 17.00 5.70
CA MET A 159 0.87 15.65 6.25
C MET A 159 0.58 14.58 5.19
N THR A 160 1.23 13.43 5.32
CA THR A 160 0.88 12.17 4.62
C THR A 160 0.25 11.22 5.63
N GLY A 161 -0.91 10.69 5.30
CA GLY A 161 -1.61 9.63 6.00
C GLY A 161 -2.32 8.73 4.99
N ALA A 162 -3.33 7.97 5.40
CA ALA A 162 -4.01 7.00 4.55
C ALA A 162 -4.60 7.63 3.28
N VAL A 163 -5.41 8.68 3.42
CA VAL A 163 -6.03 9.36 2.27
C VAL A 163 -4.99 9.86 1.27
N LYS A 164 -3.90 10.49 1.78
CA LYS A 164 -2.82 10.99 0.90
C LYS A 164 -2.02 9.86 0.27
N ASN A 165 -1.89 8.71 0.95
CA ASN A 165 -1.18 7.56 0.39
C ASN A 165 -1.90 6.97 -0.81
N LEU A 166 -3.23 6.94 -0.81
CA LEU A 166 -4.03 6.47 -1.94
C LEU A 166 -3.81 7.31 -3.21
N PHE A 167 -3.34 8.54 -3.10
CA PHE A 167 -2.89 9.33 -4.25
C PHE A 167 -1.73 8.67 -5.02
N GLY A 168 -1.00 7.76 -4.37
CA GLY A 168 0.03 6.93 -4.99
C GLY A 168 -0.49 5.87 -5.97
N VAL A 169 -1.82 5.72 -6.15
CA VAL A 169 -2.37 4.87 -7.22
C VAL A 169 -2.30 5.53 -8.60
N LEU A 170 -2.13 6.84 -8.65
CA LEU A 170 -1.91 7.58 -9.89
C LEU A 170 -0.48 7.33 -10.39
N PRO A 171 -0.25 7.22 -11.71
CA PRO A 171 1.08 6.96 -12.25
C PRO A 171 1.98 8.21 -12.23
N GLY A 172 3.20 8.06 -11.81
CA GLY A 172 4.34 8.97 -12.00
C GLY A 172 4.00 10.48 -11.97
N LEU A 173 4.26 11.15 -13.08
CA LEU A 173 4.07 12.60 -13.24
C LEU A 173 2.60 13.04 -13.34
N SER A 174 1.67 12.13 -13.66
CA SER A 174 0.23 12.46 -13.70
C SER A 174 -0.24 13.04 -12.35
N LYS A 175 0.44 12.70 -11.24
CA LYS A 175 0.16 13.27 -9.91
C LYS A 175 0.24 14.80 -9.86
N VAL A 176 1.14 15.39 -10.63
CA VAL A 176 1.35 16.87 -10.62
C VAL A 176 0.11 17.58 -11.15
N GLY A 177 -0.55 17.02 -12.16
CA GLY A 177 -1.77 17.60 -12.74
C GLY A 177 -3.00 17.51 -11.83
N TYR A 178 -2.96 16.69 -10.78
CA TYR A 178 -4.06 16.52 -9.82
C TYR A 178 -3.82 17.26 -8.48
N HIS A 179 -2.67 17.89 -8.29
CA HIS A 179 -2.37 18.77 -7.16
C HIS A 179 -2.80 20.19 -7.45
#